data_acd069843cda2a391187c31a6f48dbf5
#
_entry.id   acd069843cda2a391187c31a6f48dbf5
#
_cell.length_a   1.000
_cell.length_b   1.000
_cell.length_c   1.000
_cell.angle_alpha   90.00
_cell.angle_beta   90.00
_cell.angle_gamma   90.00
#
_symmetry.space_group_name_H-M   'P 1'
#
loop_
_entity.id
_entity.type
_entity.pdbx_description
1 polymer ?
#
loop_
_entity_poly.entity_id
_entity_poly.type
_entity_poly.pdbx_seq_one_letter_code
_entity_poly.pdbx_strand_id
1 'polypeptide(L)'
;MKNAIFYAVMFAAMQVVVSTIAQLVWTMVLREQGLMGTNYMIATLTAFNVLVIAVFLIAKWAEVSPNWLRTRPWAVLCWSAVAAIGCIVPSLWIQEIMPELPNLMGENVEGMLGSRTGYAVIGLLAPMAEEVVFRGAILRSLLRWNQRHWLCIAISALIFAAMHFNPAQMPHAFATGLLLGWMYWRTGSILPGVAFHWVNNSIAYAMYNITMAAYGKGDMTLSELIGQQRVLLAVGFSLLILLPAIYQLNLRMKK
;
A
#
# COMPACT_ATOMS: atom_id res chain seq x y z
N MET A 1 19.44 8.29 10.06
CA MET A 1 19.08 8.86 8.74
C MET A 1 19.79 8.14 7.60
N LYS A 2 21.14 7.98 7.62
CA LYS A 2 21.90 7.32 6.51
C LYS A 2 21.31 5.96 6.10
N ASN A 3 20.98 5.09 7.05
CA ASN A 3 20.41 3.78 6.73
C ASN A 3 19.00 3.86 6.09
N ALA A 4 18.16 4.83 6.50
CA ALA A 4 16.85 5.00 5.89
C ALA A 4 16.94 5.42 4.42
N ILE A 5 17.87 6.34 4.10
CA ILE A 5 18.16 6.74 2.72
C ILE A 5 18.71 5.55 1.93
N PHE A 6 19.65 4.82 2.51
CA PHE A 6 20.22 3.62 1.89
C PHE A 6 19.13 2.59 1.54
N TYR A 7 18.20 2.29 2.47
CA TYR A 7 17.12 1.35 2.21
C TYR A 7 16.15 1.82 1.12
N ALA A 8 15.84 3.11 1.09
CA ALA A 8 15.01 3.70 0.04
C ALA A 8 15.69 3.61 -1.34
N VAL A 9 16.98 3.93 -1.41
CA VAL A 9 17.78 3.81 -2.64
C VAL A 9 17.90 2.36 -3.10
N MET A 10 18.14 1.43 -2.16
CA MET A 10 18.20 -0.01 -2.48
C MET A 10 16.86 -0.53 -3.01
N PHE A 11 15.73 -0.13 -2.43
CA PHE A 11 14.40 -0.49 -2.92
C PHE A 11 14.19 0.00 -4.37
N ALA A 12 14.48 1.28 -4.65
CA ALA A 12 14.37 1.85 -5.98
C ALA A 12 15.34 1.19 -6.99
N ALA A 13 16.59 0.94 -6.59
CA ALA A 13 17.56 0.26 -7.43
C ALA A 13 17.14 -1.16 -7.78
N MET A 14 16.62 -1.92 -6.80
CA MET A 14 16.07 -3.26 -7.04
C MET A 14 14.91 -3.24 -8.02
N GLN A 15 14.02 -2.23 -7.93
CA GLN A 15 12.91 -2.07 -8.87
C GLN A 15 13.42 -1.87 -10.31
N VAL A 16 14.39 -0.98 -10.50
CA VAL A 16 15.00 -0.73 -11.82
C VAL A 16 15.69 -2.00 -12.35
N VAL A 17 16.50 -2.65 -11.53
CA VAL A 17 17.24 -3.86 -11.94
C VAL A 17 16.29 -4.98 -12.33
N VAL A 18 15.28 -5.28 -11.50
CA VAL A 18 14.31 -6.34 -11.79
C VAL A 18 13.50 -6.02 -13.04
N SER A 19 13.03 -4.77 -13.20
CA SER A 19 12.29 -4.36 -14.39
C SER A 19 13.14 -4.47 -15.66
N THR A 20 14.42 -4.07 -15.59
CA THR A 20 15.35 -4.19 -16.73
C THR A 20 15.61 -5.66 -17.11
N ILE A 21 15.88 -6.52 -16.12
CA ILE A 21 16.08 -7.95 -16.36
C ILE A 21 14.80 -8.58 -16.93
N ALA A 22 13.65 -8.29 -16.35
CA ALA A 22 12.38 -8.79 -16.82
C ALA A 22 12.11 -8.38 -18.28
N GLN A 23 12.40 -7.12 -18.63
CA GLN A 23 12.29 -6.61 -20.00
C GLN A 23 13.21 -7.37 -20.97
N LEU A 24 14.47 -7.58 -20.59
CA LEU A 24 15.42 -8.33 -21.42
C LEU A 24 14.98 -9.78 -21.63
N VAL A 25 14.52 -10.45 -20.57
CA VAL A 25 14.01 -11.82 -20.66
C VAL A 25 12.78 -11.89 -21.57
N TRP A 26 11.83 -10.97 -21.40
CA TRP A 26 10.60 -10.94 -22.18
C TRP A 26 10.85 -10.72 -23.68
N THR A 27 11.71 -9.78 -24.00
CA THR A 27 12.00 -9.41 -25.40
C THR A 27 12.97 -10.37 -26.07
N MET A 28 14.04 -10.81 -25.39
CA MET A 28 15.12 -11.59 -26.00
C MET A 28 14.88 -13.10 -25.93
N VAL A 29 14.31 -13.59 -24.83
CA VAL A 29 14.13 -15.03 -24.58
C VAL A 29 12.75 -15.49 -25.08
N LEU A 30 11.69 -14.79 -24.68
CA LEU A 30 10.32 -15.13 -25.08
C LEU A 30 9.96 -14.58 -26.46
N ARG A 31 10.80 -13.68 -27.02
CA ARG A 31 10.61 -13.04 -28.34
C ARG A 31 9.24 -12.37 -28.52
N GLU A 32 8.60 -12.00 -27.43
CA GLU A 32 7.37 -11.23 -27.47
C GLU A 32 7.71 -9.76 -27.78
N GLN A 33 7.33 -9.31 -28.97
CA GLN A 33 7.45 -7.93 -29.41
C GLN A 33 6.07 -7.27 -29.28
N GLY A 34 5.95 -6.30 -28.39
CA GLY A 34 4.71 -5.55 -28.19
C GLY A 34 4.67 -4.79 -26.85
N LEU A 35 3.57 -4.08 -26.61
CA LEU A 35 3.29 -3.46 -25.32
C LEU A 35 3.29 -4.55 -24.23
N MET A 36 4.01 -4.30 -23.17
CA MET A 36 4.16 -5.22 -22.05
C MET A 36 2.79 -5.44 -21.39
N GLY A 37 2.19 -6.58 -21.64
CA GLY A 37 0.85 -6.92 -21.16
C GLY A 37 0.80 -7.23 -19.65
N THR A 38 -0.41 -7.48 -19.17
CA THR A 38 -0.70 -7.79 -17.75
C THR A 38 0.18 -8.92 -17.19
N ASN A 39 0.44 -9.99 -17.95
CA ASN A 39 1.27 -11.11 -17.50
C ASN A 39 2.73 -10.72 -17.24
N TYR A 40 3.29 -9.84 -18.09
CA TYR A 40 4.62 -9.28 -17.85
C TYR A 40 4.66 -8.49 -16.54
N MET A 41 3.67 -7.64 -16.31
CA MET A 41 3.60 -6.83 -15.09
C MET A 41 3.45 -7.72 -13.85
N ILE A 42 2.59 -8.73 -13.90
CA ILE A 42 2.41 -9.70 -12.80
C ILE A 42 3.72 -10.42 -12.50
N ALA A 43 4.41 -10.94 -13.51
CA ALA A 43 5.67 -11.66 -13.34
C ALA A 43 6.77 -10.74 -12.76
N THR A 44 6.90 -9.53 -13.31
CA THR A 44 7.90 -8.54 -12.87
C THR A 44 7.68 -8.10 -11.43
N LEU A 45 6.44 -7.73 -11.07
CA LEU A 45 6.11 -7.31 -9.71
C LEU A 45 6.19 -8.47 -8.70
N THR A 46 5.85 -9.70 -9.13
CA THR A 46 6.05 -10.89 -8.27
C THR A 46 7.53 -11.08 -7.97
N ALA A 47 8.38 -11.10 -9.00
CA ALA A 47 9.83 -11.26 -8.83
C ALA A 47 10.42 -10.14 -7.95
N PHE A 48 10.02 -8.88 -8.21
CA PHE A 48 10.46 -7.73 -7.42
C PHE A 48 10.08 -7.85 -5.95
N ASN A 49 8.80 -8.09 -5.63
CA ASN A 49 8.34 -8.15 -4.26
C ASN A 49 8.96 -9.32 -3.48
N VAL A 50 9.08 -10.51 -4.11
CA VAL A 50 9.75 -11.66 -3.49
C VAL A 50 11.21 -11.37 -3.22
N LEU A 51 11.93 -10.78 -4.18
CA LEU A 51 13.33 -10.41 -4.02
C LEU A 51 13.51 -9.37 -2.90
N VAL A 52 12.66 -8.34 -2.86
CA VAL A 52 12.70 -7.30 -1.81
C VAL A 52 12.51 -7.92 -0.43
N ILE A 53 11.47 -8.74 -0.24
CA ILE A 53 11.23 -9.41 1.04
C ILE A 53 12.45 -10.25 1.42
N ALA A 54 12.94 -11.08 0.50
CA ALA A 54 14.09 -11.96 0.76
C ALA A 54 15.35 -11.17 1.17
N VAL A 55 15.72 -10.15 0.38
CA VAL A 55 16.93 -9.36 0.65
C VAL A 55 16.81 -8.61 1.98
N PHE A 56 15.69 -7.94 2.24
CA PHE A 56 15.53 -7.14 3.47
C PHE A 56 15.50 -8.00 4.74
N LEU A 57 14.97 -9.22 4.66
CA LEU A 57 14.92 -10.14 5.80
C LEU A 57 16.26 -10.89 5.99
N ILE A 58 16.86 -11.40 4.92
CA ILE A 58 18.15 -12.13 4.99
C ILE A 58 19.28 -11.20 5.44
N ALA A 59 19.32 -9.99 4.89
CA ALA A 59 20.30 -8.97 5.29
C ALA A 59 20.00 -8.37 6.69
N LYS A 60 18.90 -8.76 7.33
CA LYS A 60 18.44 -8.24 8.64
C LYS A 60 18.25 -6.72 8.66
N TRP A 61 17.91 -6.13 7.50
CA TRP A 61 17.59 -4.71 7.38
C TRP A 61 16.21 -4.39 7.96
N ALA A 62 15.27 -5.32 7.80
CA ALA A 62 13.92 -5.22 8.34
C ALA A 62 13.68 -6.17 9.52
N GLU A 63 12.75 -5.80 10.39
CA GLU A 63 12.25 -6.60 11.50
C GLU A 63 10.72 -6.73 11.41
N VAL A 64 10.24 -7.98 11.44
CA VAL A 64 8.78 -8.29 11.39
C VAL A 64 8.15 -8.28 12.78
N SER A 65 8.95 -8.33 13.85
CA SER A 65 8.54 -8.33 15.25
C SER A 65 7.90 -9.62 15.77
N PRO A 66 8.70 -10.67 16.00
CA PRO A 66 8.20 -11.98 16.46
C PRO A 66 7.56 -11.94 17.86
N ASN A 67 7.90 -10.97 18.71
CA ASN A 67 7.33 -10.85 20.05
C ASN A 67 5.84 -10.50 20.03
N TRP A 68 5.40 -9.74 19.04
CA TRP A 68 4.02 -9.36 18.90
C TRP A 68 3.11 -10.53 18.49
N LEU A 69 3.62 -11.48 17.74
CA LEU A 69 2.92 -12.72 17.39
C LEU A 69 2.57 -13.57 18.62
N ARG A 70 3.38 -13.50 19.69
CA ARG A 70 3.18 -14.24 20.93
C ARG A 70 2.05 -13.68 21.80
N THR A 71 1.67 -12.42 21.63
CA THR A 71 0.66 -11.73 22.44
C THR A 71 -0.76 -11.86 21.91
N ARG A 72 -1.02 -12.68 20.88
CA ARG A 72 -2.32 -12.90 20.24
C ARG A 72 -2.98 -11.59 19.80
N PRO A 73 -2.47 -10.90 18.78
CA PRO A 73 -2.85 -9.55 18.39
C PRO A 73 -4.19 -9.44 17.65
N TRP A 74 -5.04 -10.44 17.67
CA TRP A 74 -6.25 -10.58 16.85
C TRP A 74 -7.12 -9.32 16.87
N ALA A 75 -7.33 -8.75 18.07
CA ALA A 75 -8.16 -7.55 18.19
C ALA A 75 -7.55 -6.34 17.45
N VAL A 76 -6.22 -6.20 17.46
CA VAL A 76 -5.54 -5.11 16.73
C VAL A 76 -5.64 -5.37 15.22
N LEU A 77 -5.43 -6.60 14.75
CA LEU A 77 -5.56 -6.94 13.34
C LEU A 77 -6.99 -6.71 12.83
N CYS A 78 -8.01 -7.15 13.60
CA CYS A 78 -9.41 -6.90 13.25
C CYS A 78 -9.71 -5.40 13.17
N TRP A 79 -9.28 -4.60 14.15
CA TRP A 79 -9.52 -3.16 14.13
C TRP A 79 -8.70 -2.44 13.04
N SER A 80 -7.52 -2.96 12.66
CA SER A 80 -6.78 -2.47 11.48
C SER A 80 -7.57 -2.71 10.19
N ALA A 81 -8.18 -3.89 10.04
CA ALA A 81 -9.06 -4.19 8.91
C ALA A 81 -10.31 -3.27 8.88
N VAL A 82 -10.95 -3.05 10.03
CA VAL A 82 -12.10 -2.14 10.15
C VAL A 82 -11.71 -0.70 9.83
N ALA A 83 -10.51 -0.25 10.26
CA ALA A 83 -9.99 1.06 9.93
C ALA A 83 -9.74 1.20 8.41
N ALA A 84 -9.25 0.15 7.74
CA ALA A 84 -9.09 0.16 6.29
C ALA A 84 -10.44 0.35 5.58
N ILE A 85 -11.49 -0.40 5.99
CA ILE A 85 -12.85 -0.24 5.45
C ILE A 85 -13.34 1.20 5.63
N GLY A 86 -13.15 1.76 6.84
CA GLY A 86 -13.56 3.13 7.14
C GLY A 86 -12.72 4.22 6.45
N CYS A 87 -11.55 3.90 5.90
CA CYS A 87 -10.72 4.86 5.15
C CYS A 87 -11.12 4.99 3.68
N ILE A 88 -11.81 4.02 3.08
CA ILE A 88 -12.04 3.97 1.63
C ILE A 88 -12.81 5.21 1.13
N VAL A 89 -13.99 5.44 1.68
CA VAL A 89 -14.85 6.53 1.20
C VAL A 89 -14.24 7.92 1.42
N PRO A 90 -13.70 8.25 2.61
CA PRO A 90 -12.96 9.51 2.79
C PRO A 90 -11.78 9.67 1.84
N SER A 91 -11.07 8.60 1.54
CA SER A 91 -9.93 8.62 0.63
C SER A 91 -10.35 8.88 -0.82
N LEU A 92 -11.39 8.20 -1.31
CA LEU A 92 -11.96 8.43 -2.64
C LEU A 92 -12.50 9.87 -2.77
N TRP A 93 -13.20 10.36 -1.75
CA TRP A 93 -13.70 11.71 -1.73
C TRP A 93 -12.58 12.75 -1.79
N ILE A 94 -11.51 12.57 -1.03
CA ILE A 94 -10.34 13.46 -1.07
C ILE A 94 -9.73 13.46 -2.48
N GLN A 95 -9.58 12.31 -3.11
CA GLN A 95 -9.06 12.22 -4.49
C GLN A 95 -9.97 12.95 -5.48
N GLU A 96 -11.29 12.87 -5.31
CA GLU A 96 -12.27 13.50 -6.20
C GLU A 96 -12.29 15.04 -6.09
N ILE A 97 -12.05 15.60 -4.90
CA ILE A 97 -12.00 17.06 -4.70
C ILE A 97 -10.63 17.68 -4.96
N MET A 98 -9.58 16.87 -5.11
CA MET A 98 -8.25 17.35 -5.46
C MET A 98 -8.17 17.67 -6.96
N PRO A 99 -7.23 18.56 -7.37
CA PRO A 99 -6.92 18.72 -8.78
C PRO A 99 -6.53 17.37 -9.42
N GLU A 100 -6.93 17.17 -10.67
CA GLU A 100 -6.54 15.98 -11.42
C GLU A 100 -5.01 15.86 -11.50
N LEU A 101 -4.49 14.77 -11.00
CA LEU A 101 -3.08 14.43 -11.05
C LEU A 101 -2.84 13.39 -12.15
N PRO A 102 -1.71 13.47 -12.87
CA PRO A 102 -1.39 12.50 -13.92
C PRO A 102 -1.39 11.07 -13.39
N ASN A 103 -2.17 10.20 -14.02
CA ASN A 103 -2.16 8.75 -13.76
C ASN A 103 -1.26 8.06 -14.79
N LEU A 104 0.01 7.85 -14.42
CA LEU A 104 1.04 7.32 -15.31
C LEU A 104 0.99 5.79 -15.47
N MET A 105 0.19 5.10 -14.64
CA MET A 105 0.16 3.63 -14.58
C MET A 105 -1.27 3.05 -14.67
N GLY A 106 -2.27 3.87 -15.05
CA GLY A 106 -3.69 3.48 -15.03
C GLY A 106 -3.97 2.16 -15.74
N GLU A 107 -3.64 2.06 -17.02
CA GLU A 107 -3.88 0.86 -17.84
C GLU A 107 -3.20 -0.40 -17.30
N ASN A 108 -1.97 -0.28 -16.80
CA ASN A 108 -1.22 -1.41 -16.23
C ASN A 108 -1.85 -1.93 -14.95
N VAL A 109 -2.27 -1.02 -14.07
CA VAL A 109 -2.94 -1.35 -12.81
C VAL A 109 -4.32 -1.95 -13.07
N GLU A 110 -5.07 -1.41 -14.02
CA GLU A 110 -6.37 -1.94 -14.43
C GLU A 110 -6.30 -3.38 -14.93
N GLY A 111 -5.34 -3.70 -15.79
CA GLY A 111 -5.10 -5.07 -16.24
C GLY A 111 -4.81 -6.04 -15.09
N MET A 112 -4.08 -5.59 -14.07
CA MET A 112 -3.81 -6.39 -12.88
C MET A 112 -5.05 -6.52 -11.99
N LEU A 113 -5.84 -5.45 -11.81
CA LEU A 113 -7.09 -5.47 -11.05
C LEU A 113 -8.14 -6.39 -11.70
N GLY A 114 -8.15 -6.54 -13.03
CA GLY A 114 -9.02 -7.48 -13.74
C GLY A 114 -8.59 -8.96 -13.61
N SER A 115 -7.44 -9.26 -12.97
CA SER A 115 -6.87 -10.59 -12.90
C SER A 115 -6.79 -11.12 -11.47
N ARG A 116 -7.16 -12.42 -11.26
CA ARG A 116 -6.99 -13.09 -9.96
C ARG A 116 -5.52 -13.21 -9.54
N THR A 117 -4.63 -13.47 -10.49
CA THR A 117 -3.19 -13.51 -10.24
C THR A 117 -2.64 -12.13 -9.94
N GLY A 118 -3.14 -11.10 -10.63
CA GLY A 118 -2.84 -9.71 -10.32
C GLY A 118 -3.26 -9.32 -8.90
N TYR A 119 -4.44 -9.79 -8.44
CA TYR A 119 -4.85 -9.59 -7.04
C TYR A 119 -3.86 -10.20 -6.04
N ALA A 120 -3.39 -11.42 -6.28
CA ALA A 120 -2.41 -12.04 -5.38
C ALA A 120 -1.13 -11.19 -5.23
N VAL A 121 -0.75 -10.49 -6.29
CA VAL A 121 0.43 -9.61 -6.28
C VAL A 121 0.12 -8.27 -5.62
N ILE A 122 -0.85 -7.50 -6.16
CA ILE A 122 -1.12 -6.14 -5.66
C ILE A 122 -1.91 -6.12 -4.35
N GLY A 123 -2.78 -7.11 -4.12
CA GLY A 123 -3.59 -7.21 -2.92
C GLY A 123 -2.85 -7.77 -1.72
N LEU A 124 -1.91 -8.69 -1.92
CA LEU A 124 -1.29 -9.42 -0.83
C LEU A 124 0.23 -9.27 -0.80
N LEU A 125 0.92 -9.59 -1.90
CA LEU A 125 2.38 -9.67 -1.92
C LEU A 125 3.02 -8.28 -1.84
N ALA A 126 2.53 -7.29 -2.59
CA ALA A 126 3.04 -5.93 -2.57
C ALA A 126 2.85 -5.26 -1.19
N PRO A 127 1.67 -5.29 -0.54
CA PRO A 127 1.52 -4.82 0.83
C PRO A 127 2.53 -5.42 1.81
N MET A 128 2.80 -6.72 1.72
CA MET A 128 3.81 -7.36 2.57
C MET A 128 5.22 -6.82 2.33
N ALA A 129 5.64 -6.71 1.07
CA ALA A 129 6.95 -6.19 0.70
C ALA A 129 7.12 -4.72 1.13
N GLU A 130 6.10 -3.91 0.89
CA GLU A 130 6.10 -2.50 1.25
C GLU A 130 6.15 -2.29 2.77
N GLU A 131 5.39 -3.04 3.56
CA GLU A 131 5.47 -2.92 5.01
C GLU A 131 6.83 -3.39 5.57
N VAL A 132 7.42 -4.44 4.99
CA VAL A 132 8.79 -4.87 5.34
C VAL A 132 9.80 -3.74 5.10
N VAL A 133 9.72 -3.07 3.96
CA VAL A 133 10.68 -2.01 3.60
C VAL A 133 10.38 -0.72 4.36
N PHE A 134 9.16 -0.18 4.23
CA PHE A 134 8.87 1.17 4.70
C PHE A 134 8.68 1.24 6.22
N ARG A 135 8.14 0.21 6.86
CA ARG A 135 7.96 0.18 8.33
C ARG A 135 9.07 -0.62 9.00
N GLY A 136 9.33 -1.85 8.52
CA GLY A 136 10.32 -2.74 9.10
C GLY A 136 11.77 -2.24 8.98
N ALA A 137 12.11 -1.49 7.93
CA ALA A 137 13.47 -0.98 7.72
C ALA A 137 13.55 0.55 7.79
N ILE A 138 12.85 1.30 6.92
CA ILE A 138 13.01 2.76 6.78
C ILE A 138 12.52 3.48 8.04
N LEU A 139 11.23 3.33 8.42
CA LEU A 139 10.66 3.99 9.59
C LEU A 139 11.38 3.57 10.87
N ARG A 140 11.68 2.29 11.02
CA ARG A 140 12.48 1.78 12.15
C ARG A 140 13.82 2.50 12.27
N SER A 141 14.52 2.70 11.16
CA SER A 141 15.79 3.43 11.13
C SER A 141 15.63 4.91 11.46
N LEU A 142 14.56 5.56 10.99
CA LEU A 142 14.24 6.94 11.32
C LEU A 142 13.90 7.13 12.81
N LEU A 143 13.10 6.23 13.39
CA LEU A 143 12.76 6.26 14.82
C LEU A 143 13.96 6.04 15.75
N ARG A 144 15.00 5.33 15.29
CA ARG A 144 16.28 5.20 15.99
C ARG A 144 17.15 6.46 15.86
N TRP A 145 16.97 7.21 14.78
CA TRP A 145 17.74 8.43 14.54
C TRP A 145 17.14 9.65 15.26
N ASN A 146 15.80 9.78 15.34
CA ASN A 146 15.13 10.93 15.90
C ASN A 146 13.96 10.51 16.81
N GLN A 147 13.87 11.15 17.98
CA GLN A 147 12.81 10.87 18.96
C GLN A 147 11.45 11.50 18.59
N ARG A 148 11.42 12.44 17.63
CA ARG A 148 10.18 13.05 17.13
C ARG A 148 9.45 12.07 16.21
N HIS A 149 8.69 11.16 16.77
CA HIS A 149 8.06 10.05 16.05
C HIS A 149 7.17 10.51 14.90
N TRP A 150 6.38 11.59 15.07
CA TRP A 150 5.54 12.11 13.98
C TRP A 150 6.36 12.62 12.79
N LEU A 151 7.51 13.25 13.03
CA LEU A 151 8.42 13.63 11.97
C LEU A 151 8.96 12.40 11.21
N CYS A 152 9.36 11.36 11.95
CA CYS A 152 9.82 10.11 11.35
C CYS A 152 8.72 9.42 10.53
N ILE A 153 7.49 9.39 11.05
CA ILE A 153 6.33 8.85 10.37
C ILE A 153 6.05 9.63 9.08
N ALA A 154 6.04 10.96 9.14
CA ALA A 154 5.78 11.81 7.97
C ALA A 154 6.87 11.64 6.88
N ILE A 155 8.15 11.58 7.26
CA ILE A 155 9.25 11.32 6.32
C ILE A 155 9.08 9.94 5.67
N SER A 156 8.79 8.90 6.46
CA SER A 156 8.58 7.54 5.92
C SER A 156 7.37 7.48 5.00
N ALA A 157 6.27 8.16 5.34
CA ALA A 157 5.07 8.24 4.52
C ALA A 157 5.31 9.01 3.20
N LEU A 158 6.13 10.06 3.25
CA LEU A 158 6.51 10.81 2.04
C LEU A 158 7.37 9.95 1.10
N ILE A 159 8.36 9.23 1.65
CA ILE A 159 9.18 8.30 0.85
C ILE A 159 8.28 7.20 0.26
N PHE A 160 7.38 6.63 1.05
CA PHE A 160 6.42 5.62 0.60
C PHE A 160 5.56 6.12 -0.57
N ALA A 161 4.98 7.32 -0.45
CA ALA A 161 4.20 7.93 -1.51
C ALA A 161 5.02 8.17 -2.79
N ALA A 162 6.23 8.71 -2.65
CA ALA A 162 7.12 8.98 -3.79
C ALA A 162 7.53 7.72 -4.55
N MET A 163 7.69 6.58 -3.86
CA MET A 163 8.08 5.31 -4.47
C MET A 163 6.97 4.62 -5.28
N HIS A 164 5.75 5.16 -5.29
CA HIS A 164 4.69 4.72 -6.21
C HIS A 164 4.93 5.20 -7.64
N PHE A 165 5.75 6.24 -7.86
CA PHE A 165 6.03 6.84 -9.16
C PHE A 165 4.77 7.21 -9.98
N ASN A 166 3.64 7.35 -9.31
CA ASN A 166 2.36 7.71 -9.90
C ASN A 166 1.71 8.87 -9.12
N PRO A 167 1.73 10.10 -9.64
CA PRO A 167 1.20 11.27 -8.95
C PRO A 167 -0.23 11.10 -8.45
N ALA A 168 -1.10 10.45 -9.22
CA ALA A 168 -2.49 10.22 -8.83
C ALA A 168 -2.63 9.35 -7.54
N GLN A 169 -1.67 8.47 -7.27
CA GLN A 169 -1.68 7.59 -6.08
C GLN A 169 -0.99 8.23 -4.87
N MET A 170 -0.09 9.20 -5.07
CA MET A 170 0.75 9.76 -3.99
C MET A 170 -0.05 10.34 -2.80
N PRO A 171 -1.14 11.11 -2.97
CA PRO A 171 -1.89 11.65 -1.85
C PRO A 171 -2.51 10.57 -0.97
N HIS A 172 -3.12 9.56 -1.58
CA HIS A 172 -3.67 8.40 -0.87
C HIS A 172 -2.57 7.61 -0.16
N ALA A 173 -1.46 7.31 -0.84
CA ALA A 173 -0.32 6.61 -0.28
C ALA A 173 0.32 7.38 0.88
N PHE A 174 0.39 8.71 0.81
CA PHE A 174 0.87 9.53 1.92
C PHE A 174 -0.05 9.45 3.14
N ALA A 175 -1.35 9.63 2.96
CA ALA A 175 -2.34 9.60 4.04
C ALA A 175 -2.38 8.22 4.72
N THR A 176 -2.44 7.15 3.94
CA THR A 176 -2.37 5.78 4.46
C THR A 176 -1.00 5.50 5.09
N GLY A 177 0.06 6.03 4.50
CA GLY A 177 1.42 5.94 5.02
C GLY A 177 1.58 6.49 6.44
N LEU A 178 0.89 7.59 6.76
CA LEU A 178 0.86 8.16 8.12
C LEU A 178 0.19 7.21 9.12
N LEU A 179 -0.95 6.64 8.75
CA LEU A 179 -1.70 5.72 9.60
C LEU A 179 -0.93 4.42 9.86
N LEU A 180 -0.37 3.82 8.80
CA LEU A 180 0.47 2.62 8.89
C LEU A 180 1.74 2.87 9.73
N GLY A 181 2.37 4.03 9.55
CA GLY A 181 3.52 4.45 10.34
C GLY A 181 3.18 4.63 11.83
N TRP A 182 2.00 5.19 12.14
CA TRP A 182 1.51 5.28 13.50
C TRP A 182 1.25 3.91 14.13
N MET A 183 0.64 2.97 13.39
CA MET A 183 0.45 1.59 13.86
C MET A 183 1.79 0.92 14.18
N TYR A 184 2.78 1.06 13.29
CA TYR A 184 4.12 0.54 13.52
C TYR A 184 4.80 1.18 14.74
N TRP A 185 4.75 2.50 14.87
CA TRP A 185 5.33 3.18 16.03
C TRP A 185 4.74 2.70 17.35
N ARG A 186 3.41 2.45 17.38
CA ARG A 186 2.69 1.99 18.59
C ARG A 186 2.95 0.54 18.95
N THR A 187 3.23 -0.31 17.97
CA THR A 187 3.34 -1.77 18.17
C THR A 187 4.76 -2.29 18.00
N GLY A 188 5.60 -1.62 17.25
CA GLY A 188 6.90 -2.14 16.80
C GLY A 188 6.76 -3.31 15.81
N SER A 189 5.57 -3.53 15.26
CA SER A 189 5.26 -4.65 14.35
C SER A 189 4.69 -4.15 13.04
N ILE A 190 5.04 -4.79 11.93
CA ILE A 190 4.46 -4.51 10.62
C ILE A 190 3.07 -5.13 10.43
N LEU A 191 2.66 -6.09 11.26
CA LEU A 191 1.44 -6.88 11.05
C LEU A 191 0.14 -6.06 11.03
N PRO A 192 -0.08 -5.05 11.89
CA PRO A 192 -1.26 -4.19 11.79
C PRO A 192 -1.30 -3.44 10.46
N GLY A 193 -0.13 -2.96 10.01
CA GLY A 193 0.03 -2.31 8.71
C GLY A 193 -0.29 -3.26 7.57
N VAL A 194 0.24 -4.48 7.57
CA VAL A 194 -0.05 -5.50 6.56
C VAL A 194 -1.54 -5.82 6.50
N ALA A 195 -2.20 -5.98 7.66
CA ALA A 195 -3.64 -6.26 7.72
C ALA A 195 -4.48 -5.11 7.15
N PHE A 196 -4.17 -3.87 7.52
CA PHE A 196 -4.83 -2.68 6.98
C PHE A 196 -4.63 -2.58 5.47
N HIS A 197 -3.37 -2.66 5.02
CA HIS A 197 -2.99 -2.47 3.63
C HIS A 197 -3.57 -3.55 2.72
N TRP A 198 -3.54 -4.81 3.17
CA TRP A 198 -4.20 -5.92 2.47
C TRP A 198 -5.70 -5.68 2.29
N VAL A 199 -6.42 -5.30 3.35
CA VAL A 199 -7.86 -5.04 3.28
C VAL A 199 -8.16 -3.85 2.37
N ASN A 200 -7.38 -2.76 2.47
CA ASN A 200 -7.50 -1.60 1.60
C ASN A 200 -7.39 -1.97 0.11
N ASN A 201 -6.34 -2.70 -0.26
CA ASN A 201 -6.11 -3.12 -1.65
C ASN A 201 -7.14 -4.17 -2.11
N SER A 202 -7.61 -5.04 -1.20
CA SER A 202 -8.69 -6.01 -1.49
C SER A 202 -10.00 -5.31 -1.82
N ILE A 203 -10.33 -4.23 -1.10
CA ILE A 203 -11.54 -3.44 -1.39
C ILE A 203 -11.39 -2.71 -2.73
N ALA A 204 -10.22 -2.12 -3.01
CA ALA A 204 -9.96 -1.49 -4.31
C ALA A 204 -10.13 -2.51 -5.46
N TYR A 205 -9.59 -3.72 -5.31
CA TYR A 205 -9.77 -4.82 -6.26
C TYR A 205 -11.26 -5.19 -6.44
N ALA A 206 -11.98 -5.35 -5.34
CA ALA A 206 -13.39 -5.71 -5.38
C ALA A 206 -14.24 -4.60 -6.02
N MET A 207 -14.00 -3.35 -5.67
CA MET A 207 -14.69 -2.20 -6.26
C MET A 207 -14.47 -2.13 -7.76
N TYR A 208 -13.21 -2.22 -8.22
CA TYR A 208 -12.88 -2.24 -9.64
C TYR A 208 -13.68 -3.32 -10.40
N ASN A 209 -13.69 -4.56 -9.89
CA ASN A 209 -14.38 -5.66 -10.56
C ASN A 209 -15.91 -5.51 -10.52
N ILE A 210 -16.47 -4.98 -9.44
CA ILE A 210 -17.92 -4.71 -9.34
C ILE A 210 -18.33 -3.61 -10.31
N THR A 211 -17.58 -2.49 -10.37
CA THR A 211 -17.90 -1.38 -11.27
C THR A 211 -17.69 -1.78 -12.73
N MET A 212 -16.63 -2.52 -13.04
CA MET A 212 -16.40 -3.05 -14.38
C MET A 212 -17.53 -3.99 -14.83
N ALA A 213 -18.00 -4.87 -13.96
CA ALA A 213 -19.10 -5.77 -14.28
C ALA A 213 -20.46 -5.06 -14.41
N ALA A 214 -20.71 -4.03 -13.61
CA ALA A 214 -21.99 -3.34 -13.59
C ALA A 214 -22.11 -2.22 -14.63
N TYR A 215 -21.00 -1.51 -14.91
CA TYR A 215 -21.01 -0.28 -15.72
C TYR A 215 -20.01 -0.32 -16.89
N GLY A 216 -19.21 -1.37 -17.04
CA GLY A 216 -18.15 -1.47 -18.05
C GLY A 216 -16.97 -0.51 -17.82
N LYS A 217 -16.85 0.08 -16.63
CA LYS A 217 -15.85 1.08 -16.24
C LYS A 217 -15.33 0.77 -14.84
N GLY A 218 -14.03 0.61 -14.68
CA GLY A 218 -13.42 0.23 -13.40
C GLY A 218 -13.08 1.38 -12.48
N ASP A 219 -12.82 2.56 -13.03
CA ASP A 219 -12.28 3.75 -12.36
C ASP A 219 -13.33 4.83 -12.06
N MET A 220 -14.51 4.42 -11.62
CA MET A 220 -15.60 5.36 -11.32
C MET A 220 -15.32 6.20 -10.07
N THR A 221 -15.64 7.49 -10.15
CA THR A 221 -15.60 8.39 -8.99
C THR A 221 -16.72 8.07 -7.99
N LEU A 222 -16.58 8.56 -6.76
CA LEU A 222 -17.60 8.35 -5.74
C LEU A 222 -18.92 9.01 -6.13
N SER A 223 -18.86 10.21 -6.72
CA SER A 223 -20.05 10.93 -7.22
C SER A 223 -20.75 10.22 -8.39
N GLU A 224 -20.01 9.57 -9.28
CA GLU A 224 -20.58 8.73 -10.34
C GLU A 224 -21.29 7.49 -9.78
N LEU A 225 -20.73 6.88 -8.71
CA LEU A 225 -21.28 5.66 -8.10
C LEU A 225 -22.57 5.90 -7.31
N ILE A 226 -22.60 6.94 -6.48
CA ILE A 226 -23.70 7.14 -5.50
C ILE A 226 -24.47 8.44 -5.68
N GLY A 227 -24.05 9.30 -6.63
CA GLY A 227 -24.60 10.63 -6.87
C GLY A 227 -24.02 11.68 -5.92
N GLN A 228 -23.69 12.86 -6.47
CA GLN A 228 -23.06 13.98 -5.76
C GLN A 228 -23.73 14.33 -4.41
N GLN A 229 -25.06 14.28 -4.37
CA GLN A 229 -25.83 14.63 -3.17
C GLN A 229 -25.59 13.68 -1.97
N ARG A 230 -25.17 12.44 -2.23
CA ARG A 230 -24.98 11.41 -1.20
C ARG A 230 -23.53 11.28 -0.73
N VAL A 231 -22.58 11.93 -1.42
CA VAL A 231 -21.15 11.80 -1.14
C VAL A 231 -20.82 12.17 0.31
N LEU A 232 -21.25 13.35 0.78
CA LEU A 232 -20.97 13.78 2.15
C LEU A 232 -21.65 12.89 3.20
N LEU A 233 -22.82 12.35 2.89
CA LEU A 233 -23.50 11.39 3.77
C LEU A 233 -22.70 10.08 3.86
N ALA A 234 -22.21 9.57 2.74
CA ALA A 234 -21.36 8.38 2.71
C ALA A 234 -20.04 8.60 3.46
N VAL A 235 -19.41 9.76 3.31
CA VAL A 235 -18.23 10.15 4.10
C VAL A 235 -18.56 10.15 5.59
N GLY A 236 -19.70 10.73 5.99
CA GLY A 236 -20.15 10.73 7.39
C GLY A 236 -20.31 9.33 7.95
N PHE A 237 -20.99 8.42 7.24
CA PHE A 237 -21.13 7.02 7.66
C PHE A 237 -19.77 6.30 7.73
N SER A 238 -18.89 6.57 6.78
CA SER A 238 -17.55 5.97 6.78
C SER A 238 -16.71 6.43 7.98
N LEU A 239 -16.83 7.70 8.37
CA LEU A 239 -16.19 8.24 9.56
C LEU A 239 -16.74 7.62 10.87
N LEU A 240 -18.03 7.24 10.91
CA LEU A 240 -18.59 6.48 12.03
C LEU A 240 -17.99 5.07 12.19
N ILE A 241 -17.37 4.54 11.14
CA ILE A 241 -16.60 3.28 11.19
C ILE A 241 -15.13 3.59 11.54
N LEU A 242 -14.54 4.58 10.87
CA LEU A 242 -13.13 4.90 10.99
C LEU A 242 -12.74 5.41 12.38
N LEU A 243 -13.50 6.37 12.93
CA LEU A 243 -13.13 7.00 14.20
C LEU A 243 -13.18 6.01 15.38
N PRO A 244 -14.23 5.16 15.55
CA PRO A 244 -14.19 4.10 16.53
C PRO A 244 -13.06 3.10 16.32
N ALA A 245 -12.73 2.75 15.07
CA ALA A 245 -11.63 1.84 14.78
C ALA A 245 -10.28 2.43 15.22
N ILE A 246 -10.01 3.70 14.90
CA ILE A 246 -8.80 4.42 15.36
C ILE A 246 -8.76 4.49 16.89
N TYR A 247 -9.88 4.80 17.53
CA TYR A 247 -9.98 4.82 19.00
C TYR A 247 -9.66 3.46 19.61
N GLN A 248 -10.24 2.38 19.08
CA GLN A 248 -9.98 1.02 19.55
C GLN A 248 -8.52 0.58 19.32
N LEU A 249 -7.95 0.96 18.18
CA LEU A 249 -6.52 0.75 17.91
C LEU A 249 -5.66 1.51 18.93
N ASN A 250 -5.99 2.78 19.20
CA ASN A 250 -5.24 3.57 20.19
C ASN A 250 -5.26 2.95 21.59
N LEU A 251 -6.39 2.35 21.99
CA LEU A 251 -6.50 1.67 23.30
C LEU A 251 -5.70 0.36 23.36
N ARG A 252 -5.63 -0.38 22.26
CA ARG A 252 -5.06 -1.74 22.22
C ARG A 252 -3.60 -1.80 21.80
N MET A 253 -3.16 -0.87 20.98
CA MET A 253 -1.75 -0.73 20.61
C MET A 253 -0.99 -0.03 21.75
N LYS A 254 -0.55 -0.78 22.74
CA LYS A 254 0.34 -0.26 23.80
C LYS A 254 1.79 -0.48 23.38
N LYS A 255 2.62 0.56 23.65
CA LYS A 255 4.07 0.42 23.62
C LYS A 255 4.53 -0.49 24.73
#